data_a64d1a7c1498023c4a3ddfb03c9be479
#
_entry.id   a64d1a7c1498023c4a3ddfb03c9be479
#
_cell.length_a   1.000
_cell.length_b   1.000
_cell.length_c   1.000
_cell.angle_alpha   90.00
_cell.angle_beta   90.00
_cell.angle_gamma   90.00
#
_symmetry.space_group_name_H-M   'P 1'
#
loop_
_entity.id
_entity.type
_entity.pdbx_description
1 polymer ?
#
loop_
_entity_poly.entity_id
_entity_poly.type
_entity_poly.pdbx_seq_one_letter_code
_entity_poly.pdbx_strand_id
1 'polypeptide(L)'
;MALTSSSIAHVRLTVTDIERSRRFYESVFGWPVLIEVPENADEATRHRLGFLFGGVIYDLGGALLGLRPVATDRFDENRTGLDHIAFRVGSKTELDAAAAHLDNLGIDHEPIKDIGPSYILEFRDPDNIALELTAPK
;
A
#
# COMPACT_ATOMS: atom_id res chain seq x y z
N MET A 1 -23.17 -7.99 -23.22
CA MET A 1 -22.00 -7.10 -23.39
C MET A 1 -21.20 -7.06 -22.11
N ALA A 2 -19.88 -7.17 -22.19
CA ALA A 2 -18.98 -7.05 -21.05
C ALA A 2 -18.44 -5.62 -20.93
N LEU A 3 -18.08 -5.23 -19.72
CA LEU A 3 -17.38 -3.95 -19.49
C LEU A 3 -15.96 -4.03 -20.06
N THR A 4 -15.47 -2.91 -20.56
CA THR A 4 -14.10 -2.79 -21.04
C THR A 4 -13.25 -2.14 -19.95
N SER A 5 -12.33 -2.91 -19.36
CA SER A 5 -11.39 -2.42 -18.37
C SER A 5 -10.13 -3.28 -18.41
N SER A 6 -8.97 -2.66 -18.46
CA SER A 6 -7.69 -3.36 -18.58
C SER A 6 -6.70 -3.06 -17.44
N SER A 7 -7.08 -2.23 -16.47
CA SER A 7 -6.17 -1.84 -15.39
C SER A 7 -6.94 -1.46 -14.13
N ILE A 8 -6.23 -1.45 -13.01
CA ILE A 8 -6.75 -0.95 -11.74
C ILE A 8 -6.36 0.53 -11.64
N ALA A 9 -7.37 1.41 -11.46
CA ALA A 9 -7.11 2.85 -11.34
C ALA A 9 -6.57 3.21 -9.96
N HIS A 10 -7.20 2.68 -8.91
CA HIS A 10 -6.74 2.91 -7.54
C HIS A 10 -7.24 1.82 -6.60
N VAL A 11 -6.56 1.70 -5.48
CA VAL A 11 -6.97 0.87 -4.34
C VAL A 11 -6.96 1.75 -3.11
N ARG A 12 -7.91 1.55 -2.21
CA ARG A 12 -7.96 2.27 -0.95
C ARG A 12 -8.01 1.27 0.19
N LEU A 13 -7.02 1.35 1.10
CA LEU A 13 -6.93 0.49 2.26
C LEU A 13 -7.56 1.18 3.46
N THR A 14 -8.35 0.44 4.22
CA THR A 14 -8.90 0.94 5.47
C THR A 14 -7.93 0.55 6.59
N VAL A 15 -7.44 1.54 7.33
CA VAL A 15 -6.42 1.36 8.37
C VAL A 15 -6.91 1.90 9.71
N THR A 16 -6.22 1.57 10.79
CA THR A 16 -6.66 1.95 12.14
C THR A 16 -6.00 3.23 12.66
N ASP A 17 -4.80 3.58 12.18
CA ASP A 17 -4.01 4.72 12.66
C ASP A 17 -3.26 5.34 11.50
N ILE A 18 -3.70 6.53 11.07
CA ILE A 18 -3.14 7.16 9.87
C ILE A 18 -1.67 7.54 10.02
N GLU A 19 -1.25 8.02 11.18
CA GLU A 19 0.15 8.42 11.37
C GLU A 19 1.07 7.20 11.31
N ARG A 20 0.69 6.10 11.95
CA ARG A 20 1.43 4.84 11.92
C ARG A 20 1.49 4.26 10.51
N SER A 21 0.36 4.24 9.82
CA SER A 21 0.29 3.72 8.44
C SER A 21 1.10 4.59 7.48
N ARG A 22 1.03 5.92 7.61
CA ARG A 22 1.83 6.82 6.77
C ARG A 22 3.33 6.60 6.99
N ARG A 23 3.78 6.48 8.24
CA ARG A 23 5.19 6.19 8.51
C ARG A 23 5.64 4.90 7.84
N PHE A 24 4.81 3.88 7.88
CA PHE A 24 5.10 2.61 7.22
C PHE A 24 5.19 2.76 5.69
N TYR A 25 4.12 3.21 5.05
CA TYR A 25 4.07 3.26 3.59
C TYR A 25 5.07 4.25 3.00
N GLU A 26 5.26 5.39 3.63
CA GLU A 26 6.22 6.40 3.17
C GLU A 26 7.67 5.94 3.37
N SER A 27 7.98 5.22 4.44
CA SER A 27 9.32 4.66 4.67
C SER A 27 9.63 3.47 3.78
N VAL A 28 8.66 2.59 3.57
CA VAL A 28 8.85 1.37 2.76
C VAL A 28 8.92 1.70 1.27
N PHE A 29 7.95 2.45 0.77
CA PHE A 29 7.78 2.68 -0.66
C PHE A 29 8.23 4.05 -1.14
N GLY A 30 8.16 5.07 -0.29
CA GLY A 30 8.52 6.43 -0.67
C GLY A 30 7.62 7.06 -1.71
N TRP A 31 6.39 6.59 -1.87
CA TRP A 31 5.48 7.17 -2.84
C TRP A 31 5.17 8.63 -2.53
N PRO A 32 5.11 9.49 -3.55
CA PRO A 32 4.71 10.87 -3.32
C PRO A 32 3.25 10.98 -2.92
N VAL A 33 2.95 11.90 -2.02
CA VAL A 33 1.58 12.23 -1.64
C VAL A 33 0.94 13.03 -2.77
N LEU A 34 -0.21 12.57 -3.25
CA LEU A 34 -1.00 13.28 -4.26
C LEU A 34 -2.07 14.14 -3.64
N ILE A 35 -2.80 13.61 -2.66
CA ILE A 35 -3.92 14.32 -2.01
C ILE A 35 -3.85 14.11 -0.50
N GLU A 36 -3.90 15.20 0.24
CA GLU A 36 -4.10 15.23 1.68
C GLU A 36 -4.75 16.56 2.07
N VAL A 37 -5.32 16.64 3.26
CA VAL A 37 -5.84 17.91 3.76
C VAL A 37 -4.64 18.76 4.19
N PRO A 38 -4.43 19.95 3.58
CA PRO A 38 -3.36 20.84 3.99
C PRO A 38 -3.51 21.27 5.45
N GLU A 39 -2.38 21.48 6.13
CA GLU A 39 -2.37 21.86 7.55
C GLU A 39 -3.20 23.10 7.83
N ASN A 40 -3.15 24.11 6.94
CA ASN A 40 -3.86 25.38 7.09
C ASN A 40 -5.09 25.46 6.17
N ALA A 41 -5.72 24.33 5.86
CA ALA A 41 -6.88 24.29 4.98
C ALA A 41 -8.05 25.08 5.57
N ASP A 42 -8.74 25.83 4.70
CA ASP A 42 -10.00 26.48 5.05
C ASP A 42 -11.14 25.48 5.17
N GLU A 43 -12.30 25.93 5.63
CA GLU A 43 -13.48 25.08 5.83
C GLU A 43 -13.97 24.45 4.52
N ALA A 44 -13.96 25.20 3.42
CA ALA A 44 -14.39 24.71 2.12
C ALA A 44 -13.48 23.58 1.62
N THR A 45 -12.17 23.72 1.79
CA THR A 45 -11.19 22.68 1.43
C THR A 45 -11.37 21.45 2.32
N ARG A 46 -11.54 21.62 3.61
CA ARG A 46 -11.81 20.51 4.53
C ARG A 46 -13.07 19.75 4.17
N HIS A 47 -14.11 20.45 3.80
CA HIS A 47 -15.37 19.84 3.38
C HIS A 47 -15.20 19.05 2.07
N ARG A 48 -14.53 19.65 1.07
CA ARG A 48 -14.25 18.99 -0.21
C ARG A 48 -13.42 17.74 -0.04
N LEU A 49 -12.45 17.73 0.88
CA LEU A 49 -11.57 16.61 1.16
C LEU A 49 -12.06 15.71 2.31
N GLY A 50 -13.32 15.88 2.72
CA GLY A 50 -13.92 15.06 3.77
C GLY A 50 -13.96 13.56 3.46
N PHE A 51 -13.96 13.20 2.17
CA PHE A 51 -13.93 11.80 1.74
C PHE A 51 -12.64 11.07 2.13
N LEU A 52 -11.58 11.81 2.48
CA LEU A 52 -10.32 11.23 2.97
C LEU A 52 -10.44 10.73 4.41
N PHE A 53 -11.39 11.25 5.19
CA PHE A 53 -11.53 10.94 6.63
C PHE A 53 -10.21 11.16 7.40
N GLY A 54 -9.43 12.17 7.00
CA GLY A 54 -8.11 12.42 7.57
C GLY A 54 -7.00 11.55 6.99
N GLY A 55 -7.28 10.81 5.93
CA GLY A 55 -6.33 9.94 5.26
C GLY A 55 -5.50 10.64 4.18
N VAL A 56 -4.92 9.84 3.32
CA VAL A 56 -3.98 10.29 2.28
C VAL A 56 -4.14 9.44 1.03
N ILE A 57 -3.84 10.03 -0.12
CA ILE A 57 -3.74 9.30 -1.39
C ILE A 57 -2.34 9.50 -1.96
N TYR A 58 -1.68 8.39 -2.28
CA TYR A 58 -0.36 8.34 -2.90
C TYR A 58 -0.45 8.10 -4.40
N ASP A 59 0.51 8.65 -5.13
CA ASP A 59 0.68 8.41 -6.56
C ASP A 59 1.76 7.32 -6.77
N LEU A 60 1.35 6.20 -7.39
CA LEU A 60 2.25 5.08 -7.68
C LEU A 60 2.82 5.14 -9.11
N GLY A 61 2.49 6.17 -9.87
CA GLY A 61 2.98 6.32 -11.25
C GLY A 61 2.17 5.61 -12.32
N GLY A 62 1.00 5.10 -12.01
CA GLY A 62 0.09 4.42 -12.96
C GLY A 62 -1.19 4.00 -12.29
N ALA A 63 -1.19 4.06 -10.97
CA ALA A 63 -2.34 3.81 -10.13
C ALA A 63 -2.20 4.65 -8.86
N LEU A 64 -3.26 4.77 -8.10
CA LEU A 64 -3.24 5.46 -6.81
C LEU A 64 -3.48 4.47 -5.69
N LEU A 65 -2.92 4.75 -4.52
CA LEU A 65 -3.23 4.01 -3.30
C LEU A 65 -3.61 4.98 -2.20
N GLY A 66 -4.80 4.78 -1.64
CA GLY A 66 -5.30 5.60 -0.55
C GLY A 66 -5.30 4.87 0.79
N LEU A 67 -5.17 5.63 1.87
CA LEU A 67 -5.33 5.14 3.24
C LEU A 67 -6.51 5.87 3.87
N ARG A 68 -7.49 5.11 4.37
CA ARG A 68 -8.69 5.64 5.03
C ARG A 68 -8.71 5.15 6.48
N PRO A 69 -8.48 6.03 7.48
CA PRO A 69 -8.26 5.60 8.87
C PRO A 69 -9.56 5.48 9.66
N VAL A 70 -10.43 4.56 9.28
CA VAL A 70 -11.73 4.36 9.95
C VAL A 70 -11.90 2.95 10.52
N ALA A 71 -10.91 2.07 10.37
CA ALA A 71 -10.99 0.71 10.89
C ALA A 71 -10.73 0.66 12.40
N THR A 72 -11.26 -0.38 13.05
CA THR A 72 -11.08 -0.63 14.48
C THR A 72 -10.68 -2.07 14.77
N ASP A 73 -10.46 -2.87 13.72
CA ASP A 73 -10.12 -4.28 13.80
C ASP A 73 -8.72 -4.56 13.20
N ARG A 74 -8.40 -5.82 13.07
CA ARG A 74 -7.16 -6.31 12.46
C ARG A 74 -7.48 -7.02 11.17
N PHE A 75 -6.70 -6.77 10.10
CA PHE A 75 -6.87 -7.43 8.82
C PHE A 75 -6.71 -8.96 8.96
N ASP A 76 -7.57 -9.68 8.23
CA ASP A 76 -7.57 -11.13 8.14
C ASP A 76 -7.90 -11.50 6.69
N GLU A 77 -6.94 -12.08 5.98
CA GLU A 77 -7.08 -12.50 4.58
C GLU A 77 -8.10 -13.62 4.37
N ASN A 78 -8.52 -14.29 5.43
CA ASN A 78 -9.52 -15.36 5.34
C ASN A 78 -10.95 -14.83 5.32
N ARG A 79 -11.13 -13.52 5.46
CA ARG A 79 -12.43 -12.88 5.30
C ARG A 79 -12.68 -12.54 3.84
N THR A 80 -13.97 -12.46 3.47
CA THR A 80 -14.34 -12.03 2.11
C THR A 80 -13.80 -10.64 1.81
N GLY A 81 -13.11 -10.49 0.69
CA GLY A 81 -12.59 -9.20 0.22
C GLY A 81 -11.17 -9.33 -0.31
N LEU A 82 -10.24 -8.68 0.32
CA LEU A 82 -8.85 -8.68 -0.08
C LEU A 82 -8.09 -9.87 0.54
N ASP A 83 -7.34 -10.61 -0.27
CA ASP A 83 -6.34 -11.57 0.21
C ASP A 83 -5.02 -10.83 0.47
N HIS A 84 -4.45 -10.23 -0.56
CA HIS A 84 -3.23 -9.43 -0.47
C HIS A 84 -3.13 -8.49 -1.66
N ILE A 85 -2.16 -7.57 -1.59
CA ILE A 85 -1.83 -6.66 -2.68
C ILE A 85 -0.37 -6.90 -3.08
N ALA A 86 -0.12 -7.06 -4.38
CA ALA A 86 1.22 -7.24 -4.92
C ALA A 86 1.65 -6.00 -5.70
N PHE A 87 2.85 -5.51 -5.42
CA PHE A 87 3.47 -4.39 -6.13
C PHE A 87 4.64 -4.92 -6.95
N ARG A 88 4.80 -4.41 -8.17
CA ARG A 88 5.84 -4.86 -9.08
C ARG A 88 7.15 -4.13 -8.82
N VAL A 89 8.23 -4.90 -8.76
CA VAL A 89 9.61 -4.37 -8.85
C VAL A 89 10.25 -4.90 -10.13
N GLY A 90 11.29 -4.23 -10.61
CA GLY A 90 11.82 -4.48 -11.95
C GLY A 90 12.65 -5.75 -12.10
N SER A 91 13.25 -6.24 -11.03
CA SER A 91 14.18 -7.38 -11.09
C SER A 91 14.36 -8.06 -9.73
N LYS A 92 14.95 -9.26 -9.74
CA LYS A 92 15.32 -9.93 -8.50
C LYS A 92 16.33 -9.13 -7.69
N THR A 93 17.25 -8.43 -8.35
CA THR A 93 18.22 -7.55 -7.66
C THR A 93 17.50 -6.45 -6.88
N GLU A 94 16.47 -5.86 -7.47
CA GLU A 94 15.62 -4.87 -6.77
C GLU A 94 14.85 -5.51 -5.62
N LEU A 95 14.40 -6.74 -5.78
CA LEU A 95 13.72 -7.47 -4.73
C LEU A 95 14.67 -7.79 -3.56
N ASP A 96 15.91 -8.19 -3.85
CA ASP A 96 16.94 -8.38 -2.82
C ASP A 96 17.21 -7.07 -2.05
N ALA A 97 17.29 -5.95 -2.77
CA ALA A 97 17.47 -4.63 -2.16
C ALA A 97 16.26 -4.25 -1.29
N ALA A 98 15.05 -4.59 -1.72
CA ALA A 98 13.83 -4.36 -0.94
C ALA A 98 13.84 -5.15 0.37
N ALA A 99 14.26 -6.42 0.34
CA ALA A 99 14.39 -7.23 1.55
C ALA A 99 15.38 -6.59 2.54
N ALA A 100 16.53 -6.14 2.05
CA ALA A 100 17.51 -5.43 2.88
C ALA A 100 16.95 -4.13 3.46
N HIS A 101 16.15 -3.40 2.68
CA HIS A 101 15.49 -2.17 3.13
C HIS A 101 14.48 -2.45 4.26
N LEU A 102 13.67 -3.50 4.12
CA LEU A 102 12.75 -3.93 5.18
C LEU A 102 13.50 -4.31 6.46
N ASP A 103 14.62 -5.05 6.33
CA ASP A 103 15.49 -5.39 7.46
C ASP A 103 16.01 -4.13 8.16
N ASN A 104 16.48 -3.15 7.40
CA ASN A 104 16.97 -1.88 7.95
C ASN A 104 15.89 -1.08 8.67
N LEU A 105 14.64 -1.21 8.25
CA LEU A 105 13.50 -0.58 8.92
C LEU A 105 12.96 -1.40 10.10
N GLY A 106 13.51 -2.59 10.34
CA GLY A 106 13.02 -3.48 11.40
C GLY A 106 11.67 -4.10 11.09
N ILE A 107 11.33 -4.25 9.82
CA ILE A 107 10.06 -4.83 9.37
C ILE A 107 10.28 -6.30 9.06
N ASP A 108 9.52 -7.17 9.75
CA ASP A 108 9.55 -8.61 9.49
C ASP A 108 9.02 -8.92 8.09
N HIS A 109 9.64 -9.88 7.43
CA HIS A 109 9.22 -10.35 6.12
C HIS A 109 9.58 -11.82 5.93
N GLU A 110 8.92 -12.48 4.99
CA GLU A 110 9.25 -13.84 4.60
C GLU A 110 10.53 -13.85 3.73
N PRO A 111 11.21 -14.99 3.63
CA PRO A 111 12.29 -15.15 2.64
C PRO A 111 11.75 -14.97 1.23
N ILE A 112 12.60 -14.48 0.32
CA ILE A 112 12.26 -14.40 -1.10
C ILE A 112 11.97 -15.80 -1.63
N LYS A 113 10.86 -15.98 -2.32
CA LYS A 113 10.43 -17.26 -2.90
C LYS A 113 10.45 -17.19 -4.41
N ASP A 114 10.92 -18.28 -5.02
CA ASP A 114 10.76 -18.54 -6.45
C ASP A 114 9.46 -19.31 -6.63
N ILE A 115 8.47 -18.68 -7.28
CA ILE A 115 7.16 -19.31 -7.53
C ILE A 115 6.99 -19.79 -8.98
N GLY A 116 8.09 -19.83 -9.74
CA GLY A 116 8.09 -20.25 -11.14
C GLY A 116 8.11 -19.06 -12.09
N PRO A 117 6.96 -18.40 -12.35
CA PRO A 117 6.90 -17.25 -13.25
C PRO A 117 7.60 -16.00 -12.73
N SER A 118 7.75 -15.89 -11.40
CA SER A 118 8.32 -14.70 -10.76
C SER A 118 8.93 -15.06 -9.40
N TYR A 119 9.61 -14.09 -8.82
CA TYR A 119 10.01 -14.11 -7.41
C TYR A 119 9.07 -13.23 -6.61
N ILE A 120 8.80 -13.61 -5.35
CA ILE A 120 7.95 -12.83 -4.46
C ILE A 120 8.62 -12.60 -3.10
N LEU A 121 8.24 -11.48 -2.47
CA LEU A 121 8.63 -11.14 -1.10
C LEU A 121 7.36 -10.68 -0.37
N GLU A 122 7.00 -11.40 0.69
CA GLU A 122 5.77 -11.16 1.44
C GLU A 122 6.07 -10.52 2.79
N PHE A 123 5.26 -9.56 3.18
CA PHE A 123 5.34 -8.88 4.48
C PHE A 123 3.97 -8.29 4.85
N ARG A 124 3.88 -7.67 6.01
CA ARG A 124 2.62 -7.13 6.54
C ARG A 124 2.76 -5.66 6.88
N ASP A 125 1.68 -4.90 6.70
CA ASP A 125 1.60 -3.54 7.19
C ASP A 125 1.25 -3.51 8.70
N PRO A 126 1.20 -2.31 9.34
CA PRO A 126 0.90 -2.23 10.78
C PRO A 126 -0.46 -2.80 11.20
N ASP A 127 -1.43 -2.84 10.28
CA ASP A 127 -2.75 -3.42 10.52
C ASP A 127 -2.85 -4.89 10.11
N ASN A 128 -1.71 -5.53 9.83
CA ASN A 128 -1.61 -6.90 9.37
C ASN A 128 -2.08 -7.10 7.92
N ILE A 129 -2.26 -6.02 7.14
CA ILE A 129 -2.63 -6.16 5.74
C ILE A 129 -1.49 -6.86 4.98
N ALA A 130 -1.85 -7.91 4.24
CA ALA A 130 -0.88 -8.71 3.50
C ALA A 130 -0.39 -7.96 2.26
N LEU A 131 0.92 -7.76 2.19
CA LEU A 131 1.60 -7.07 1.09
C LEU A 131 2.62 -8.01 0.45
N GLU A 132 2.84 -7.82 -0.84
CA GLU A 132 3.79 -8.61 -1.61
C GLU A 132 4.53 -7.70 -2.58
N LEU A 133 5.81 -7.96 -2.77
CA LEU A 133 6.57 -7.44 -3.91
C LEU A 133 6.79 -8.60 -4.87
N THR A 134 6.63 -8.35 -6.17
CA THR A 134 6.83 -9.37 -7.20
C THR A 134 7.81 -8.88 -8.25
N ALA A 135 8.77 -9.74 -8.59
CA ALA A 135 9.80 -9.46 -9.59
C ALA A 135 9.72 -10.48 -10.73
N PRO A 136 9.92 -10.07 -11.99
CA PRO A 136 9.96 -11.00 -13.11
C PRO A 136 11.21 -11.88 -13.05
N LYS A 137 11.17 -12.99 -13.75
CA LYS A 137 12.33 -13.85 -13.99
C LYS A 137 13.27 -13.23 -15.01
#